data_17e2cb8495e13a58d714f61326866be7
#
_entry.id   17e2cb8495e13a58d714f61326866be7
#
_cell.length_a   1.000
_cell.length_b   1.000
_cell.length_c   1.000
_cell.angle_alpha   90.00
_cell.angle_beta   90.00
_cell.angle_gamma   90.00
#
_symmetry.space_group_name_H-M   'P 1'
#
loop_
_entity.id
_entity.type
_entity.pdbx_description
1 polymer ?
#
loop_
_entity_poly.entity_id
_entity_poly.type
_entity_poly.pdbx_seq_one_letter_code
_entity_poly.pdbx_strand_id
1 'polypeptide(L)'
;MGRTEVTMGQFRRFAEESGYVTDAEKPGGTTQCFDPEWTGYRFASGVVHPWKPMEGKSWRDPNFPFPLRDDFPVVCVSWNDARAFCEWLTERERAADRLPEGLVYRLPTETEWEYACRGGSKESLAFWWGDEIEEGEGRLNISGIDFLPGRTRTWPLAKVPWSDGFAFVSPADHYGERGRNGFGLADMCGGVWEIVLDHFDPAGAHEEVHFVDENPRPVCRGGNYFDVPGNARCAVRLGLRGPGYSDSRDGFRITLGTPREPNP
;
A
#
# COMPACT_ATOMS: atom_id res chain seq x y z
N MET A 1 -10.92 -6.79 -10.11
CA MET A 1 -9.81 -6.23 -9.32
C MET A 1 -8.47 -6.63 -9.94
N GLY A 2 -7.47 -5.76 -9.89
CA GLY A 2 -6.10 -6.06 -10.33
C GLY A 2 -5.51 -7.22 -9.55
N ARG A 3 -4.79 -8.11 -10.22
CA ARG A 3 -4.15 -9.27 -9.56
C ARG A 3 -3.12 -8.82 -8.53
N THR A 4 -2.40 -7.75 -8.85
CA THR A 4 -1.35 -7.14 -8.02
C THR A 4 -1.71 -5.69 -7.75
N GLU A 5 -0.90 -5.02 -6.96
CA GLU A 5 -0.82 -3.57 -6.89
C GLU A 5 -0.46 -2.99 -8.27
N VAL A 6 -0.71 -1.71 -8.47
CA VAL A 6 -0.20 -0.97 -9.63
C VAL A 6 1.32 -0.91 -9.54
N THR A 7 1.99 -1.29 -10.64
CA THR A 7 3.46 -1.35 -10.65
C THR A 7 4.09 -0.02 -11.06
N MET A 8 5.38 0.13 -10.73
CA MET A 8 6.23 1.26 -11.15
C MET A 8 6.16 1.50 -12.67
N GLY A 9 6.20 0.43 -13.47
CA GLY A 9 6.14 0.54 -14.93
C GLY A 9 4.78 1.03 -15.43
N GLN A 10 3.70 0.59 -14.81
CA GLN A 10 2.35 1.06 -15.13
C GLN A 10 2.16 2.52 -14.74
N PHE A 11 2.60 2.92 -13.55
CA PHE A 11 2.49 4.30 -13.08
C PHE A 11 3.41 5.26 -13.87
N ARG A 12 4.61 4.79 -14.23
CA ARG A 12 5.52 5.55 -15.11
C ARG A 12 4.85 5.86 -16.45
N ARG A 13 4.22 4.88 -17.06
CA ARG A 13 3.49 5.07 -18.31
C ARG A 13 2.38 6.11 -18.18
N PHE A 14 1.62 6.07 -17.09
CA PHE A 14 0.63 7.09 -16.78
C PHE A 14 1.26 8.49 -16.72
N ALA A 15 2.28 8.65 -15.91
CA ALA A 15 2.92 9.96 -15.70
C ALA A 15 3.55 10.52 -16.98
N GLU A 16 4.14 9.65 -17.81
CA GLU A 16 4.75 10.05 -19.10
C GLU A 16 3.70 10.37 -20.17
N GLU A 17 2.65 9.57 -20.31
CA GLU A 17 1.60 9.79 -21.32
C GLU A 17 0.70 10.99 -20.98
N SER A 18 0.45 11.28 -19.70
CA SER A 18 -0.44 12.36 -19.27
C SER A 18 0.29 13.66 -18.87
N GLY A 19 1.59 13.60 -18.61
CA GLY A 19 2.33 14.71 -18.01
C GLY A 19 1.96 14.98 -16.55
N TYR A 20 1.38 13.99 -15.86
CA TYR A 20 0.92 14.16 -14.47
C TYR A 20 2.09 14.39 -13.52
N VAL A 21 1.90 15.34 -12.60
CA VAL A 21 2.82 15.68 -11.51
C VAL A 21 2.17 15.30 -10.20
N THR A 22 2.77 14.36 -9.47
CA THR A 22 2.22 13.86 -8.20
C THR A 22 2.24 14.90 -7.10
N ASP A 23 1.42 14.69 -6.05
CA ASP A 23 1.38 15.61 -4.89
C ASP A 23 2.77 15.78 -4.27
N ALA A 24 3.58 14.73 -4.21
CA ALA A 24 4.96 14.79 -3.72
C ALA A 24 5.91 15.58 -4.64
N GLU A 25 5.66 15.63 -5.96
CA GLU A 25 6.47 16.35 -6.94
C GLU A 25 6.08 17.82 -7.11
N LYS A 26 4.94 18.24 -6.57
CA LYS A 26 4.51 19.66 -6.59
C LYS A 26 5.44 20.52 -5.71
N PRO A 27 5.56 21.85 -6.00
CA PRO A 27 6.33 22.74 -5.14
C PRO A 27 5.91 22.67 -3.67
N GLY A 28 6.86 22.39 -2.77
CA GLY A 28 6.61 22.18 -1.34
C GLY A 28 6.02 20.79 -1.00
N GLY A 29 5.83 19.92 -1.98
CA GLY A 29 5.41 18.55 -1.77
C GLY A 29 6.49 17.74 -1.06
N THR A 30 6.04 16.81 -0.23
CA THR A 30 6.91 15.86 0.48
C THR A 30 6.29 14.47 0.45
N THR A 31 7.14 13.46 0.61
CA THR A 31 6.69 12.08 0.85
C THR A 31 7.47 11.49 2.03
N GLN A 32 6.86 10.58 2.77
CA GLN A 32 7.55 9.89 3.87
C GLN A 32 8.49 8.85 3.30
N CYS A 33 9.79 9.01 3.54
CA CYS A 33 10.80 8.07 3.07
C CYS A 33 11.66 7.56 4.23
N PHE A 34 12.21 6.35 4.02
CA PHE A 34 13.17 5.76 4.93
C PHE A 34 14.43 6.64 5.04
N ASP A 35 14.87 6.90 6.28
CA ASP A 35 16.10 7.62 6.56
C ASP A 35 17.23 6.64 6.91
N PRO A 36 18.21 6.40 6.01
CA PRO A 36 19.32 5.49 6.26
C PRO A 36 20.26 5.98 7.37
N GLU A 37 20.25 7.28 7.65
CA GLU A 37 21.06 7.90 8.72
C GLU A 37 20.31 8.00 10.05
N TRP A 38 19.17 7.32 10.15
CA TRP A 38 18.30 7.37 11.31
C TRP A 38 19.03 7.03 12.62
N THR A 39 18.99 7.96 13.57
CA THR A 39 19.61 7.85 14.90
C THR A 39 18.58 7.84 16.04
N GLY A 40 17.29 7.75 15.70
CA GLY A 40 16.19 7.68 16.66
C GLY A 40 15.30 8.92 16.69
N TYR A 41 14.44 9.11 15.68
CA TYR A 41 13.36 10.11 15.76
C TYR A 41 12.32 9.65 16.78
N ARG A 42 11.99 10.54 17.74
CA ARG A 42 10.87 10.36 18.64
C ARG A 42 9.74 11.28 18.20
N PHE A 43 8.61 10.72 17.86
CA PHE A 43 7.37 11.48 17.76
C PHE A 43 6.88 11.88 19.15
N ALA A 44 5.96 12.87 19.22
CA ALA A 44 5.31 13.28 20.48
C ALA A 44 4.62 12.10 21.20
N SER A 45 4.22 11.06 20.46
CA SER A 45 3.69 9.79 20.97
C SER A 45 4.73 8.86 21.61
N GLY A 46 6.04 9.21 21.57
CA GLY A 46 7.13 8.33 22.01
C GLY A 46 7.50 7.22 21.02
N VAL A 47 6.77 7.07 19.92
CA VAL A 47 7.09 6.11 18.86
C VAL A 47 8.31 6.59 18.09
N VAL A 48 9.23 5.68 17.83
CA VAL A 48 10.47 5.92 17.11
C VAL A 48 10.40 5.14 15.80
N HIS A 49 10.45 5.82 14.65
CA HIS A 49 10.52 5.10 13.39
C HIS A 49 11.39 5.84 12.35
N PRO A 50 11.99 5.08 11.41
CA PRO A 50 13.01 5.60 10.52
C PRO A 50 12.44 6.30 9.27
N TRP A 51 11.19 6.71 9.27
CA TRP A 51 10.56 7.46 8.17
C TRP A 51 10.39 8.92 8.54
N LYS A 52 10.73 9.81 7.61
CA LYS A 52 10.54 11.25 7.74
C LYS A 52 10.05 11.87 6.43
N PRO A 53 9.37 13.05 6.49
CA PRO A 53 9.06 13.78 5.26
C PRO A 53 10.35 14.22 4.57
N MET A 54 10.42 14.00 3.25
CA MET A 54 11.55 14.40 2.43
C MET A 54 11.05 15.17 1.21
N GLU A 55 11.59 16.37 0.99
CA GLU A 55 11.41 17.12 -0.25
C GLU A 55 12.24 16.52 -1.38
N GLY A 56 11.76 16.65 -2.62
CA GLY A 56 12.44 16.13 -3.80
C GLY A 56 12.43 14.62 -3.94
N LYS A 57 11.76 13.90 -3.03
CA LYS A 57 11.49 12.48 -3.14
C LYS A 57 10.07 12.25 -3.65
N SER A 58 9.89 11.18 -4.40
CA SER A 58 8.62 10.82 -5.03
C SER A 58 8.61 9.35 -5.43
N TRP A 59 7.59 8.91 -6.13
CA TRP A 59 7.54 7.59 -6.74
C TRP A 59 8.75 7.29 -7.65
N ARG A 60 9.41 8.30 -8.23
CA ARG A 60 10.61 8.14 -9.08
C ARG A 60 11.85 7.82 -8.25
N ASP A 61 11.91 8.30 -7.02
CA ASP A 61 12.99 8.08 -6.07
C ASP A 61 12.43 8.02 -4.64
N PRO A 62 11.98 6.84 -4.19
CA PRO A 62 11.42 6.65 -2.85
C PRO A 62 12.49 6.54 -1.75
N ASN A 63 13.75 6.89 -2.05
CA ASN A 63 14.88 6.83 -1.15
C ASN A 63 15.24 5.41 -0.65
N PHE A 64 14.95 4.39 -1.44
CA PHE A 64 15.41 3.04 -1.14
C PHE A 64 16.89 2.89 -1.49
N PRO A 65 17.65 1.98 -0.82
CA PRO A 65 19.07 1.77 -1.09
C PRO A 65 19.34 1.03 -2.42
N PHE A 66 18.30 0.83 -3.23
CA PHE A 66 18.35 0.18 -4.55
C PHE A 66 17.31 0.82 -5.48
N PRO A 67 17.52 0.80 -6.80
CA PRO A 67 16.53 1.30 -7.75
C PRO A 67 15.35 0.33 -7.84
N LEU A 68 14.12 0.87 -7.86
CA LEU A 68 12.94 0.10 -8.18
C LEU A 68 12.87 -0.18 -9.69
N ARG A 69 12.57 -1.44 -10.04
CA ARG A 69 12.28 -1.86 -11.41
C ARG A 69 10.79 -1.70 -11.70
N ASP A 70 10.43 -1.89 -12.96
CA ASP A 70 9.07 -1.74 -13.44
C ASP A 70 8.08 -2.74 -12.84
N ASP A 71 8.56 -3.86 -12.31
CA ASP A 71 7.79 -4.94 -11.70
C ASP A 71 7.53 -4.76 -10.19
N PHE A 72 8.07 -3.72 -9.57
CA PHE A 72 7.78 -3.40 -8.17
C PHE A 72 6.47 -2.63 -8.03
N PRO A 73 5.76 -2.72 -6.88
CA PRO A 73 4.62 -1.84 -6.61
C PRO A 73 5.06 -0.38 -6.62
N VAL A 74 4.23 0.51 -7.14
CA VAL A 74 4.46 1.95 -7.03
C VAL A 74 4.22 2.39 -5.59
N VAL A 75 5.12 3.21 -5.08
CA VAL A 75 5.05 3.80 -3.73
C VAL A 75 5.26 5.32 -3.78
N CYS A 76 5.15 6.01 -2.67
CA CYS A 76 5.24 7.48 -2.62
C CYS A 76 4.18 8.16 -3.49
N VAL A 77 2.99 7.59 -3.53
CA VAL A 77 1.81 8.11 -4.22
C VAL A 77 0.72 8.44 -3.21
N SER A 78 -0.05 9.49 -3.47
CA SER A 78 -1.18 9.89 -2.65
C SER A 78 -2.50 9.26 -3.14
N TRP A 79 -3.57 9.42 -2.37
CA TRP A 79 -4.92 9.05 -2.81
C TRP A 79 -5.35 9.85 -4.05
N ASN A 80 -4.97 11.13 -4.13
CA ASN A 80 -5.22 11.94 -5.32
C ASN A 80 -4.50 11.38 -6.55
N ASP A 81 -3.23 10.97 -6.39
CA ASP A 81 -2.42 10.41 -7.47
C ASP A 81 -3.01 9.08 -7.96
N ALA A 82 -3.45 8.21 -7.02
CA ALA A 82 -4.07 6.93 -7.33
C ALA A 82 -5.41 7.10 -8.08
N ARG A 83 -6.22 8.10 -7.71
CA ARG A 83 -7.44 8.43 -8.44
C ARG A 83 -7.16 8.95 -9.84
N ALA A 84 -6.19 9.87 -9.97
CA ALA A 84 -5.79 10.41 -11.27
C ALA A 84 -5.32 9.30 -12.23
N PHE A 85 -4.57 8.30 -11.70
CA PHE A 85 -4.21 7.11 -12.46
C PHE A 85 -5.45 6.34 -12.96
N CYS A 86 -6.44 6.13 -12.11
CA CYS A 86 -7.66 5.43 -12.47
C CYS A 86 -8.48 6.18 -13.52
N GLU A 87 -8.58 7.49 -13.40
CA GLU A 87 -9.26 8.36 -14.36
C GLU A 87 -8.58 8.31 -15.74
N TRP A 88 -7.25 8.49 -15.78
CA TRP A 88 -6.47 8.36 -17.00
C TRP A 88 -6.65 6.99 -17.66
N LEU A 89 -6.58 5.89 -16.89
CA LEU A 89 -6.74 4.55 -17.44
C LEU A 89 -8.15 4.34 -18.01
N THR A 90 -9.17 4.87 -17.33
CA THR A 90 -10.56 4.82 -17.78
C THR A 90 -10.72 5.52 -19.14
N GLU A 91 -10.20 6.74 -19.27
CA GLU A 91 -10.27 7.51 -20.51
C GLU A 91 -9.51 6.82 -21.64
N ARG A 92 -8.30 6.33 -21.33
CA ARG A 92 -7.46 5.63 -22.30
C ARG A 92 -8.10 4.35 -22.82
N GLU A 93 -8.67 3.52 -21.97
CA GLU A 93 -9.31 2.27 -22.35
C GLU A 93 -10.65 2.52 -23.06
N ARG A 94 -11.37 3.59 -22.69
CA ARG A 94 -12.58 4.04 -23.39
C ARG A 94 -12.24 4.54 -24.80
N ALA A 95 -11.23 5.36 -24.95
CA ALA A 95 -10.79 5.85 -26.28
C ALA A 95 -10.32 4.73 -27.20
N ALA A 96 -9.88 3.61 -26.65
CA ALA A 96 -9.44 2.43 -27.38
C ALA A 96 -10.57 1.38 -27.59
N ASP A 97 -11.80 1.71 -27.21
CA ASP A 97 -12.98 0.83 -27.30
C ASP A 97 -12.79 -0.53 -26.58
N ARG A 98 -12.05 -0.51 -25.47
CA ARG A 98 -11.78 -1.69 -24.63
C ARG A 98 -12.50 -1.67 -23.28
N LEU A 99 -13.16 -0.56 -22.96
CA LEU A 99 -13.87 -0.40 -21.70
C LEU A 99 -15.35 -0.76 -21.88
N PRO A 100 -15.90 -1.75 -21.14
CA PRO A 100 -17.32 -2.04 -21.20
C PRO A 100 -18.17 -0.84 -20.77
N GLU A 101 -19.33 -0.66 -21.40
CA GLU A 101 -20.25 0.45 -21.12
C GLU A 101 -20.65 0.49 -19.63
N GLY A 102 -20.69 1.68 -19.07
CA GLY A 102 -21.08 1.90 -17.66
C GLY A 102 -20.00 1.52 -16.62
N LEU A 103 -18.85 1.00 -17.07
CA LEU A 103 -17.74 0.68 -16.16
C LEU A 103 -16.64 1.73 -16.21
N VAL A 104 -15.89 1.83 -15.11
CA VAL A 104 -14.71 2.67 -14.95
C VAL A 104 -13.63 1.89 -14.17
N TYR A 105 -12.37 2.25 -14.40
CA TYR A 105 -11.31 1.88 -13.46
C TYR A 105 -11.35 2.84 -12.29
N ARG A 106 -11.25 2.31 -11.09
CA ARG A 106 -11.26 3.08 -9.84
C ARG A 106 -10.49 2.35 -8.74
N LEU A 107 -10.25 3.02 -7.64
CA LEU A 107 -9.86 2.36 -6.40
C LEU A 107 -10.99 1.42 -5.95
N PRO A 108 -10.68 0.25 -5.38
CA PRO A 108 -11.69 -0.57 -4.71
C PRO A 108 -12.28 0.18 -3.51
N THR A 109 -13.54 -0.04 -3.19
CA THR A 109 -14.04 0.31 -1.87
C THR A 109 -13.37 -0.56 -0.82
N GLU A 110 -13.38 -0.11 0.42
CA GLU A 110 -12.82 -0.87 1.54
C GLU A 110 -13.45 -2.26 1.67
N THR A 111 -14.77 -2.33 1.51
CA THR A 111 -15.50 -3.60 1.54
C THR A 111 -15.13 -4.53 0.37
N GLU A 112 -14.98 -3.97 -0.83
CA GLU A 112 -14.52 -4.73 -2.00
C GLU A 112 -13.11 -5.28 -1.79
N TRP A 113 -12.23 -4.47 -1.20
CA TRP A 113 -10.86 -4.85 -0.91
C TRP A 113 -10.82 -6.00 0.11
N GLU A 114 -11.53 -5.88 1.25
CA GLU A 114 -11.55 -6.92 2.28
C GLU A 114 -12.15 -8.23 1.77
N TYR A 115 -13.27 -8.16 1.04
CA TYR A 115 -13.84 -9.34 0.39
C TYR A 115 -12.85 -10.02 -0.55
N ALA A 116 -12.13 -9.24 -1.34
CA ALA A 116 -11.11 -9.72 -2.26
C ALA A 116 -9.91 -10.33 -1.50
N CYS A 117 -9.46 -9.69 -0.41
CA CYS A 117 -8.38 -10.19 0.45
C CYS A 117 -8.70 -11.57 1.03
N ARG A 118 -9.93 -11.77 1.51
CA ARG A 118 -10.38 -13.05 2.07
C ARG A 118 -10.47 -14.20 1.06
N GLY A 119 -10.32 -13.92 -0.23
CA GLY A 119 -10.18 -14.94 -1.28
C GLY A 119 -11.37 -15.90 -1.42
N GLY A 120 -12.59 -15.47 -1.00
CA GLY A 120 -13.80 -16.27 -1.04
C GLY A 120 -14.01 -17.17 0.20
N SER A 121 -13.16 -17.09 1.22
CA SER A 121 -13.40 -17.78 2.50
C SER A 121 -14.71 -17.30 3.12
N LYS A 122 -15.50 -18.25 3.66
CA LYS A 122 -16.69 -17.96 4.48
C LYS A 122 -16.36 -17.77 5.95
N GLU A 123 -15.13 -18.08 6.34
CA GLU A 123 -14.63 -17.96 7.70
C GLU A 123 -14.00 -16.58 7.91
N SER A 124 -14.12 -16.05 9.13
CA SER A 124 -13.51 -14.80 9.53
C SER A 124 -12.07 -15.04 9.98
N LEU A 125 -11.20 -15.43 9.05
CA LEU A 125 -9.80 -15.69 9.30
C LEU A 125 -9.00 -14.39 9.42
N ALA A 126 -7.89 -14.43 10.17
CA ALA A 126 -6.96 -13.31 10.30
C ALA A 126 -6.31 -12.97 8.95
N PHE A 127 -5.84 -13.98 8.25
CA PHE A 127 -5.24 -13.89 6.91
C PHE A 127 -6.03 -14.76 5.93
N TRP A 128 -5.81 -14.59 4.63
CA TRP A 128 -6.52 -15.38 3.62
C TRP A 128 -6.16 -16.86 3.63
N TRP A 129 -5.03 -17.26 4.27
CA TRP A 129 -4.58 -18.64 4.40
C TRP A 129 -4.93 -19.28 5.75
N GLY A 130 -5.32 -18.52 6.77
CA GLY A 130 -5.60 -19.03 8.12
C GLY A 130 -5.43 -17.95 9.18
N ASP A 131 -5.29 -18.38 10.43
CA ASP A 131 -5.12 -17.48 11.58
C ASP A 131 -3.65 -17.35 12.02
N GLU A 132 -2.81 -18.31 11.64
CA GLU A 132 -1.42 -18.38 12.10
C GLU A 132 -0.49 -17.68 11.08
N ILE A 133 0.30 -16.71 11.55
CA ILE A 133 1.24 -15.98 10.70
C ILE A 133 2.37 -16.88 10.17
N GLU A 134 2.71 -17.93 10.91
CA GLU A 134 3.75 -18.90 10.56
C GLU A 134 3.47 -19.60 9.23
N GLU A 135 2.20 -19.78 8.88
CA GLU A 135 1.78 -20.33 7.58
C GLU A 135 1.99 -19.31 6.44
N GLY A 136 2.25 -18.06 6.77
CA GLY A 136 2.55 -16.98 5.83
C GLY A 136 3.95 -17.01 5.24
N GLU A 137 4.86 -17.87 5.71
CA GLU A 137 6.20 -17.98 5.16
C GLU A 137 6.18 -18.29 3.66
N GLY A 138 6.82 -17.41 2.86
CA GLY A 138 6.82 -17.47 1.40
C GLY A 138 5.47 -17.14 0.74
N ARG A 139 4.61 -16.38 1.42
CA ARG A 139 3.31 -15.89 0.91
C ARG A 139 3.20 -14.37 0.94
N LEU A 140 3.97 -13.69 1.78
CA LEU A 140 3.88 -12.25 1.96
C LEU A 140 5.25 -11.62 2.24
N ASN A 141 5.38 -10.35 1.91
CA ASN A 141 6.50 -9.51 2.29
C ASN A 141 6.13 -8.74 3.56
N ILE A 142 6.88 -8.97 4.66
CA ILE A 142 6.63 -8.39 5.98
C ILE A 142 7.93 -8.25 6.76
N SER A 143 7.94 -7.47 7.84
CA SER A 143 9.15 -7.29 8.66
C SER A 143 9.68 -8.60 9.24
N GLY A 144 10.64 -9.18 8.55
CA GLY A 144 11.35 -10.40 8.91
C GLY A 144 12.75 -10.15 9.46
N ILE A 145 13.54 -11.21 9.50
CA ILE A 145 14.94 -11.15 9.96
C ILE A 145 15.87 -10.38 9.00
N ASP A 146 15.45 -10.15 7.77
CA ASP A 146 16.23 -9.41 6.75
C ASP A 146 16.18 -7.90 6.93
N PHE A 147 15.20 -7.41 7.70
CA PHE A 147 15.04 -5.99 7.86
C PHE A 147 16.20 -5.37 8.65
N LEU A 148 17.01 -4.51 8.00
CA LEU A 148 18.19 -3.81 8.52
C LEU A 148 19.25 -4.73 9.16
N PRO A 149 20.03 -5.47 8.37
CA PRO A 149 21.18 -6.23 8.88
C PRO A 149 22.10 -5.33 9.73
N GLY A 150 22.35 -5.75 10.98
CA GLY A 150 23.22 -5.04 11.91
C GLY A 150 22.54 -4.00 12.82
N ARG A 151 21.26 -3.65 12.62
CA ARG A 151 20.52 -2.69 13.47
C ARG A 151 19.37 -3.30 14.29
N THR A 152 19.37 -4.59 14.49
CA THR A 152 18.28 -5.38 15.08
C THR A 152 18.00 -5.13 16.57
N ARG A 153 18.75 -4.25 17.27
CA ARG A 153 18.72 -4.20 18.74
C ARG A 153 17.73 -3.21 19.35
N THR A 154 17.02 -2.39 18.59
CA THR A 154 16.22 -1.29 19.19
C THR A 154 14.76 -1.24 18.75
N TRP A 155 14.31 -2.12 17.87
CA TRP A 155 12.91 -2.11 17.42
C TRP A 155 12.13 -3.23 18.12
N PRO A 156 11.11 -2.90 18.94
CA PRO A 156 10.33 -3.89 19.70
C PRO A 156 9.23 -4.57 18.86
N LEU A 157 9.26 -4.43 17.52
CA LEU A 157 8.25 -5.04 16.68
C LEU A 157 8.38 -6.55 16.68
N ALA A 158 7.27 -7.24 16.85
CA ALA A 158 7.18 -8.67 16.67
C ALA A 158 7.50 -8.97 15.21
N LYS A 159 8.68 -9.52 14.98
CA LYS A 159 9.14 -9.95 13.66
C LYS A 159 8.73 -11.38 13.42
N VAL A 160 8.47 -11.71 12.17
CA VAL A 160 8.41 -13.13 11.80
C VAL A 160 9.79 -13.78 11.89
N PRO A 161 9.90 -15.06 12.28
CA PRO A 161 11.18 -15.72 12.49
C PRO A 161 11.84 -16.20 11.19
N TRP A 162 11.32 -15.83 10.02
CA TRP A 162 11.86 -16.20 8.72
C TRP A 162 12.32 -14.97 7.92
N SER A 163 13.05 -15.25 6.82
CA SER A 163 13.41 -14.29 5.79
C SER A 163 12.43 -14.39 4.63
N ASP A 164 11.91 -13.27 4.17
CA ASP A 164 11.15 -13.20 2.92
C ASP A 164 12.05 -12.81 1.72
N GLY A 165 13.33 -12.52 1.99
CA GLY A 165 14.32 -12.13 1.00
C GLY A 165 14.39 -10.63 0.72
N PHE A 166 13.56 -9.81 1.39
CA PHE A 166 13.45 -8.38 1.12
C PHE A 166 13.47 -7.55 2.40
N ALA A 167 14.37 -6.58 2.46
CA ALA A 167 14.40 -5.59 3.55
C ALA A 167 13.37 -4.46 3.35
N PHE A 168 12.84 -4.33 2.14
CA PHE A 168 11.86 -3.35 1.70
C PHE A 168 10.85 -4.05 0.80
N VAL A 169 10.22 -3.32 -0.12
CA VAL A 169 9.26 -3.88 -1.08
C VAL A 169 9.84 -5.02 -1.90
N SER A 170 9.03 -6.02 -2.20
CA SER A 170 9.32 -7.09 -3.16
C SER A 170 8.72 -6.77 -4.55
N PRO A 171 9.17 -7.41 -5.63
CA PRO A 171 8.45 -7.37 -6.91
C PRO A 171 7.02 -7.87 -6.74
N ALA A 172 6.06 -7.25 -7.44
CA ALA A 172 4.68 -7.67 -7.41
C ALA A 172 4.52 -9.14 -7.86
N ASP A 173 3.66 -9.90 -7.18
CA ASP A 173 3.45 -11.35 -7.42
C ASP A 173 4.74 -12.21 -7.28
N HIS A 174 5.71 -11.75 -6.47
CA HIS A 174 6.99 -12.44 -6.26
C HIS A 174 6.79 -13.89 -5.80
N TYR A 175 5.82 -14.14 -4.93
CA TYR A 175 5.58 -15.46 -4.33
C TYR A 175 4.77 -16.40 -5.25
N GLY A 176 4.33 -15.92 -6.43
CA GLY A 176 3.60 -16.70 -7.41
C GLY A 176 2.34 -17.36 -6.84
N GLU A 177 2.06 -18.60 -7.24
CA GLU A 177 0.86 -19.31 -6.80
C GLU A 177 0.76 -19.45 -5.27
N ARG A 178 1.89 -19.53 -4.57
CA ARG A 178 1.91 -19.67 -3.11
C ARG A 178 1.46 -18.39 -2.40
N GLY A 179 1.71 -17.22 -2.99
CA GLY A 179 1.32 -15.91 -2.46
C GLY A 179 -0.06 -15.44 -2.93
N ARG A 180 -0.75 -16.21 -3.78
CA ARG A 180 -2.07 -15.86 -4.29
C ARG A 180 -3.18 -16.47 -3.45
N ASN A 181 -4.19 -15.68 -3.15
CA ASN A 181 -5.37 -16.14 -2.45
C ASN A 181 -6.34 -16.94 -3.35
N GLY A 182 -7.48 -17.38 -2.81
CA GLY A 182 -8.47 -18.19 -3.52
C GLY A 182 -9.09 -17.54 -4.77
N PHE A 183 -8.95 -16.22 -4.94
CA PHE A 183 -9.33 -15.50 -6.16
C PHE A 183 -8.15 -15.28 -7.13
N GLY A 184 -6.97 -15.78 -6.81
CA GLY A 184 -5.75 -15.62 -7.61
C GLY A 184 -5.13 -14.21 -7.48
N LEU A 185 -5.50 -13.45 -6.44
CA LEU A 185 -4.92 -12.14 -6.14
C LEU A 185 -3.66 -12.31 -5.31
N ALA A 186 -2.59 -11.62 -5.71
CA ALA A 186 -1.30 -11.62 -5.02
C ALA A 186 -1.17 -10.43 -4.07
N ASP A 187 -0.29 -10.56 -3.09
CA ASP A 187 0.21 -9.50 -2.22
C ASP A 187 -0.90 -8.77 -1.41
N MET A 188 -2.04 -9.47 -1.17
CA MET A 188 -3.16 -8.91 -0.39
C MET A 188 -2.85 -8.74 1.10
N CYS A 189 -1.77 -9.32 1.59
CA CYS A 189 -1.27 -9.18 2.95
C CYS A 189 0.22 -8.87 2.88
N GLY A 190 0.68 -7.79 3.52
CA GLY A 190 2.07 -7.31 3.43
C GLY A 190 2.38 -6.57 2.13
N GLY A 191 3.67 -6.41 1.80
CA GLY A 191 4.11 -5.65 0.64
C GLY A 191 3.98 -4.14 0.84
N VAL A 192 2.89 -3.54 0.41
CA VAL A 192 2.58 -2.13 0.66
C VAL A 192 1.16 -1.96 1.20
N TRP A 193 0.93 -0.94 2.05
CA TRP A 193 -0.42 -0.51 2.36
C TRP A 193 -1.13 -0.10 1.07
N GLU A 194 -2.32 -0.62 0.85
CA GLU A 194 -3.09 -0.32 -0.34
C GLU A 194 -4.17 0.70 -0.08
N ILE A 195 -4.03 1.86 -0.73
CA ILE A 195 -4.99 2.94 -0.68
C ILE A 195 -6.30 2.48 -1.34
N VAL A 196 -7.42 2.68 -0.64
CA VAL A 196 -8.76 2.38 -1.14
C VAL A 196 -9.59 3.65 -1.35
N LEU A 197 -10.79 3.52 -1.88
CA LEU A 197 -11.63 4.66 -2.24
C LEU A 197 -12.17 5.40 -1.00
N ASP A 198 -12.51 4.65 0.04
CA ASP A 198 -13.26 5.14 1.20
C ASP A 198 -12.41 5.98 2.14
N HIS A 199 -13.10 6.80 2.94
CA HIS A 199 -12.50 7.56 4.02
C HIS A 199 -12.63 6.82 5.36
N PHE A 200 -11.67 7.06 6.23
CA PHE A 200 -11.60 6.44 7.55
C PHE A 200 -12.59 7.09 8.51
N ASP A 201 -13.58 6.32 8.94
CA ASP A 201 -14.48 6.71 10.02
C ASP A 201 -13.90 6.20 11.36
N PRO A 202 -13.45 7.08 12.25
CA PRO A 202 -12.92 6.66 13.55
C PRO A 202 -14.01 6.09 14.47
N ALA A 203 -15.29 6.35 14.24
CA ALA A 203 -16.38 5.82 15.06
C ALA A 203 -16.56 4.30 14.90
N GLY A 204 -16.05 3.73 13.80
CA GLY A 204 -16.02 2.28 13.55
C GLY A 204 -14.68 1.60 13.88
N ALA A 205 -13.71 2.32 14.40
CA ALA A 205 -12.36 1.79 14.65
C ALA A 205 -12.19 1.36 16.11
N HIS A 206 -11.75 0.13 16.33
CA HIS A 206 -11.41 -0.40 17.66
C HIS A 206 -9.95 -0.12 18.08
N GLU A 207 -9.16 0.59 17.28
CA GLU A 207 -7.76 0.91 17.59
C GLU A 207 -7.54 2.42 17.55
N GLU A 208 -6.90 2.94 18.61
CA GLU A 208 -6.46 4.34 18.73
C GLU A 208 -5.34 4.63 17.73
N VAL A 209 -5.67 5.14 16.56
CA VAL A 209 -4.70 5.74 15.66
C VAL A 209 -4.67 7.24 15.95
N HIS A 210 -3.72 7.67 16.79
CA HIS A 210 -3.51 9.08 17.11
C HIS A 210 -2.77 9.80 15.98
N PHE A 211 -3.49 10.17 14.92
CA PHE A 211 -3.03 11.20 14.00
C PHE A 211 -4.06 12.33 13.98
N VAL A 212 -3.66 13.48 14.47
CA VAL A 212 -4.45 14.71 14.39
C VAL A 212 -4.16 15.32 13.04
N ASP A 213 -5.05 15.14 12.06
CA ASP A 213 -4.83 15.77 10.76
C ASP A 213 -6.11 15.89 9.92
N GLU A 214 -5.95 16.36 8.69
CA GLU A 214 -7.01 16.82 7.81
C GLU A 214 -8.09 15.75 7.49
N ASN A 215 -9.35 16.14 7.53
CA ASN A 215 -10.46 15.37 6.96
C ASN A 215 -10.66 15.79 5.49
N PRO A 216 -10.89 14.86 4.57
CA PRO A 216 -11.09 13.41 4.75
C PRO A 216 -9.76 12.62 4.85
N ARG A 217 -9.77 11.50 5.58
CA ARG A 217 -8.65 10.60 5.76
C ARG A 217 -8.86 9.32 4.93
N PRO A 218 -8.19 9.14 3.80
CA PRO A 218 -8.30 7.90 3.03
C PRO A 218 -7.91 6.67 3.84
N VAL A 219 -8.57 5.54 3.58
CA VAL A 219 -8.25 4.24 4.20
C VAL A 219 -7.17 3.53 3.42
N CYS A 220 -6.28 2.85 4.15
CA CYS A 220 -5.34 1.87 3.63
C CYS A 220 -5.58 0.50 4.25
N ARG A 221 -5.23 -0.54 3.50
CA ARG A 221 -5.46 -1.95 3.83
C ARG A 221 -4.20 -2.79 3.53
N GLY A 222 -4.09 -3.97 4.17
CA GLY A 222 -3.13 -5.02 3.81
C GLY A 222 -1.84 -5.06 4.64
N GLY A 223 -1.43 -3.97 5.27
CA GLY A 223 -0.11 -3.88 5.91
C GLY A 223 1.01 -3.66 4.89
N ASN A 224 2.23 -3.50 5.35
CA ASN A 224 3.39 -3.26 4.49
C ASN A 224 4.62 -4.08 4.92
N TYR A 225 5.69 -4.04 4.13
CA TYR A 225 6.96 -4.75 4.32
C TYR A 225 7.66 -4.46 5.67
N PHE A 226 7.29 -3.38 6.36
CA PHE A 226 7.87 -3.00 7.64
C PHE A 226 6.99 -3.38 8.83
N ASP A 227 5.74 -3.73 8.60
CA ASP A 227 4.75 -3.94 9.64
C ASP A 227 4.95 -5.22 10.46
N VAL A 228 4.28 -5.24 11.61
CA VAL A 228 4.10 -6.45 12.42
C VAL A 228 3.00 -7.32 11.82
N PRO A 229 3.00 -8.63 12.06
CA PRO A 229 1.97 -9.55 11.57
C PRO A 229 0.54 -9.09 11.81
N GLY A 230 0.27 -8.49 12.97
CA GLY A 230 -1.06 -7.99 13.32
C GLY A 230 -1.62 -6.98 12.32
N ASN A 231 -0.77 -6.19 11.67
CA ASN A 231 -1.17 -5.17 10.70
C ASN A 231 -1.47 -5.74 9.31
N ALA A 232 -0.93 -6.92 8.98
CA ALA A 232 -1.17 -7.58 7.70
C ALA A 232 -2.47 -8.42 7.66
N ARG A 233 -3.27 -8.42 8.73
CA ARG A 233 -4.55 -9.15 8.78
C ARG A 233 -5.57 -8.53 7.82
N CYS A 234 -6.42 -9.36 7.22
CA CYS A 234 -7.45 -8.92 6.25
C CYS A 234 -8.36 -7.81 6.78
N ALA A 235 -8.64 -7.77 8.08
CA ALA A 235 -9.58 -6.82 8.69
C ALA A 235 -8.93 -5.51 9.16
N VAL A 236 -7.59 -5.40 9.14
CA VAL A 236 -6.90 -4.21 9.66
C VAL A 236 -7.08 -3.02 8.72
N ARG A 237 -7.31 -1.86 9.32
CA ARG A 237 -7.55 -0.58 8.67
C ARG A 237 -6.53 0.44 9.15
N LEU A 238 -6.03 1.27 8.26
CA LEU A 238 -5.21 2.42 8.57
C LEU A 238 -5.79 3.66 7.90
N GLY A 239 -5.93 4.76 8.63
CA GLY A 239 -6.30 6.06 8.04
C GLY A 239 -5.06 6.87 7.70
N LEU A 240 -4.93 7.32 6.46
CA LEU A 240 -3.90 8.26 6.05
C LEU A 240 -4.09 9.64 6.68
N ARG A 241 -3.07 10.49 6.64
CA ARG A 241 -3.13 11.84 7.20
C ARG A 241 -3.93 12.84 6.37
N GLY A 242 -4.28 12.49 5.13
CA GLY A 242 -5.06 13.31 4.20
C GLY A 242 -4.91 12.78 2.77
N PRO A 243 -5.72 13.28 1.83
CA PRO A 243 -5.73 12.78 0.45
C PRO A 243 -4.45 13.08 -0.34
N GLY A 244 -3.67 14.09 0.06
CA GLY A 244 -2.36 14.42 -0.52
C GLY A 244 -1.16 13.78 0.19
N TYR A 245 -1.39 13.01 1.28
CA TYR A 245 -0.32 12.33 1.99
C TYR A 245 0.23 11.16 1.16
N SER A 246 1.55 10.99 1.17
CA SER A 246 2.23 9.88 0.51
C SER A 246 3.38 9.33 1.36
N ASP A 247 3.66 8.03 1.19
CA ASP A 247 4.66 7.30 1.97
C ASP A 247 5.29 6.22 1.10
N SER A 248 6.55 5.92 1.33
CA SER A 248 7.27 4.83 0.64
C SER A 248 6.79 3.43 1.03
N ARG A 249 5.80 3.34 1.90
CA ARG A 249 5.13 2.10 2.33
C ARG A 249 3.71 1.97 1.78
N ASP A 250 3.21 2.99 1.08
CA ASP A 250 1.85 3.08 0.58
C ASP A 250 1.83 3.02 -0.95
N GLY A 251 1.01 2.14 -1.48
CA GLY A 251 0.71 1.96 -2.89
C GLY A 251 -0.79 1.80 -3.10
N PHE A 252 -1.22 1.20 -4.20
CA PHE A 252 -2.63 0.95 -4.46
C PHE A 252 -2.84 -0.13 -5.51
N ARG A 253 -4.01 -0.75 -5.49
CA ARG A 253 -4.52 -1.56 -6.61
C ARG A 253 -5.80 -0.98 -7.16
N ILE A 254 -6.20 -1.40 -8.36
CA ILE A 254 -7.39 -0.91 -9.04
C ILE A 254 -8.45 -1.97 -9.18
N THR A 255 -9.69 -1.54 -9.36
CA THR A 255 -10.79 -2.40 -9.77
C THR A 255 -11.50 -1.84 -11.00
N LEU A 256 -12.11 -2.71 -11.78
CA LEU A 256 -13.05 -2.34 -12.83
C LEU A 256 -14.46 -2.58 -12.29
N GLY A 257 -15.30 -1.56 -12.32
CA GLY A 257 -16.65 -1.63 -11.79
C GLY A 257 -17.47 -0.39 -12.12
N THR A 258 -18.70 -0.33 -11.63
CA THR A 258 -19.52 0.88 -11.74
C THR A 258 -18.88 2.06 -11.01
N PRO A 259 -19.10 3.30 -11.46
CA PRO A 259 -18.66 4.49 -10.74
C PRO A 259 -19.13 4.46 -9.28
N ARG A 260 -18.28 4.91 -8.39
CA ARG A 260 -18.57 5.04 -6.96
C ARG A 260 -17.93 6.31 -6.43
N GLU A 261 -18.60 6.92 -5.45
CA GLU A 261 -18.03 8.01 -4.66
C GLU A 261 -17.49 7.45 -3.34
N PRO A 262 -16.46 8.09 -2.75
CA PRO A 262 -15.99 7.73 -1.43
C PRO A 262 -17.11 7.88 -0.39
N ASN A 263 -17.08 7.05 0.64
CA ASN A 263 -17.91 7.28 1.81
C ASN A 263 -17.56 8.65 2.45
N PRO A 264 -18.56 9.37 2.97
CA PRO A 264 -18.31 10.63 3.64
C PRO A 264 -17.47 10.49 4.91
#